data_92abff587e1cf75b6666b1c4f7736092
#
_entry.id   92abff587e1cf75b6666b1c4f7736092
#
_cell.length_a   1.000
_cell.length_b   1.000
_cell.length_c   1.000
_cell.angle_alpha   90.00
_cell.angle_beta   90.00
_cell.angle_gamma   90.00
#
_symmetry.space_group_name_H-M   'P 1'
#
loop_
_entity.id
_entity.type
_entity.pdbx_description
1 polymer ?
#
loop_
_entity_poly.entity_id
_entity_poly.type
_entity_poly.pdbx_seq_one_letter_code
_entity_poly.pdbx_strand_id
1 'polypeptide(L)'
;MFRTLLKTAALAIDDRTFAIRYFELRTVRGARRYSAEIMLAPGDRIILDDDSMTNLEARTACLVPATLYSRMLAGRGTATAA
;
A
#
# COMPACT_ATOMS: atom_id res chain seq x y z
N MET A 1 -0.61 -5.93 -20.43
CA MET A 1 -0.77 -4.85 -19.43
C MET A 1 0.58 -4.22 -19.13
N PHE A 2 0.66 -2.91 -19.18
CA PHE A 2 1.88 -2.18 -18.90
C PHE A 2 1.78 -1.54 -17.52
N ARG A 3 2.91 -1.52 -16.83
CA ARG A 3 3.03 -0.95 -15.50
C ARG A 3 4.16 0.07 -15.51
N THR A 4 3.83 1.32 -15.18
CA THR A 4 4.79 2.41 -15.20
C THR A 4 4.86 3.04 -13.82
N LEU A 5 6.06 3.14 -13.25
CA LEU A 5 6.26 3.82 -11.98
C LEU A 5 6.08 5.32 -12.19
N LEU A 6 5.11 5.91 -11.47
CA LEU A 6 4.83 7.34 -11.54
C LEU A 6 5.60 8.13 -10.51
N LYS A 7 5.60 7.66 -9.26
CA LYS A 7 6.30 8.34 -8.18
C LYS A 7 6.48 7.41 -6.99
N THR A 8 7.40 7.78 -6.13
CA THR A 8 7.58 7.16 -4.82
C THR A 8 7.33 8.23 -3.76
N ALA A 9 6.53 7.88 -2.76
CA ALA A 9 6.24 8.75 -1.63
C ALA A 9 6.68 8.06 -0.34
N ALA A 10 6.88 8.86 0.71
CA ALA A 10 7.19 8.34 2.03
C ALA A 10 5.99 8.58 2.95
N LEU A 11 5.63 7.56 3.73
CA LEU A 11 4.58 7.66 4.74
C LEU A 11 5.19 7.35 6.09
N ALA A 12 5.15 8.35 6.99
CA ALA A 12 5.65 8.19 8.35
C ALA A 12 4.49 7.71 9.25
N ILE A 13 4.72 6.63 9.97
CA ILE A 13 3.78 6.10 10.95
C ILE A 13 4.59 5.82 12.22
N ASP A 14 4.30 6.56 13.28
CA ASP A 14 5.06 6.55 14.51
C ASP A 14 6.55 6.81 14.22
N ASP A 15 7.44 5.89 14.60
CA ASP A 15 8.88 6.05 14.39
C ASP A 15 9.37 5.44 13.08
N ARG A 16 8.46 4.95 12.23
CA ARG A 16 8.80 4.22 11.02
C ARG A 16 8.36 4.98 9.79
N THR A 17 9.14 4.85 8.73
CA THR A 17 8.82 5.43 7.43
C THR A 17 8.71 4.30 6.41
N PHE A 18 7.63 4.32 5.65
CA PHE A 18 7.36 3.32 4.61
C PHE A 18 7.40 3.99 3.25
N ALA A 19 8.04 3.35 2.30
CA ALA A 19 8.04 3.80 0.92
C ALA A 19 6.79 3.27 0.22
N ILE A 20 6.11 4.15 -0.50
CA ILE A 20 4.94 3.82 -1.29
C ILE A 20 5.30 4.07 -2.75
N ARG A 21 5.18 3.06 -3.58
CA ARG A 21 5.41 3.19 -5.02
C ARG A 21 4.06 3.24 -5.72
N TYR A 22 3.86 4.29 -6.51
CA TYR A 22 2.64 4.47 -7.29
C TYR A 22 2.90 4.16 -8.74
N PHE A 23 2.03 3.36 -9.32
CA PHE A 23 2.14 2.91 -10.70
C PHE A 23 0.90 3.29 -11.50
N GLU A 24 1.08 3.55 -12.77
CA GLU A 24 0.00 3.58 -13.74
C GLU A 24 -0.07 2.23 -14.43
N LEU A 25 -1.26 1.68 -14.52
CA LEU A 25 -1.54 0.43 -15.23
C LEU A 25 -2.40 0.77 -16.42
N ARG A 26 -2.10 0.18 -17.57
CA ARG A 26 -2.95 0.26 -18.74
C ARG A 26 -3.52 -1.10 -19.06
N THR A 27 -4.83 -1.17 -19.16
CA THR A 27 -5.52 -2.40 -19.56
C THR A 27 -5.38 -2.60 -21.06
N VAL A 28 -5.75 -3.79 -21.52
CA VAL A 28 -5.75 -4.12 -22.94
C VAL A 28 -6.61 -3.14 -23.75
N ARG A 29 -7.67 -2.62 -23.14
CA ARG A 29 -8.58 -1.66 -23.78
C ARG A 29 -8.08 -0.22 -23.68
N GLY A 30 -6.91 0.02 -23.10
CA GLY A 30 -6.36 1.36 -22.96
C GLY A 30 -6.89 2.14 -21.76
N ALA A 31 -7.70 1.54 -20.91
CA ALA A 31 -8.17 2.19 -19.69
C ALA A 31 -7.01 2.34 -18.72
N ARG A 32 -6.98 3.49 -18.03
CA ARG A 32 -5.95 3.78 -17.03
C ARG A 32 -6.44 3.36 -15.65
N ARG A 33 -5.57 2.66 -14.93
CA ARG A 33 -5.79 2.38 -13.53
C ARG A 33 -4.50 2.72 -12.79
N TYR A 34 -4.60 2.83 -11.49
CA TYR A 34 -3.46 3.18 -10.64
C TYR A 34 -3.32 2.15 -9.54
N SER A 35 -2.07 1.91 -9.14
CA SER A 35 -1.76 0.95 -8.10
C SER A 35 -0.74 1.56 -7.14
N ALA A 36 -0.90 1.28 -5.86
CA ALA A 36 0.07 1.64 -4.83
C ALA A 36 0.62 0.36 -4.22
N GLU A 37 1.93 0.28 -4.07
CA GLU A 37 2.60 -0.87 -3.49
C GLU A 37 3.40 -0.41 -2.28
N ILE A 38 3.13 -1.01 -1.12
CA ILE A 38 3.79 -0.67 0.13
C ILE A 38 4.33 -1.96 0.76
N MET A 39 5.62 -1.97 1.09
CA MET A 39 6.23 -3.07 1.82
C MET A 39 6.21 -2.74 3.30
N LEU A 40 5.44 -3.48 4.09
CA LEU A 40 5.37 -3.29 5.55
C LEU A 40 6.50 -4.02 6.26
N ALA A 41 6.88 -5.18 5.76
CA ALA A 41 7.96 -6.00 6.29
C ALA A 41 8.43 -6.93 5.17
N PRO A 42 9.59 -7.57 5.29
CA PRO A 42 10.00 -8.57 4.31
C PRO A 42 8.91 -9.63 4.12
N GLY A 43 8.43 -9.76 2.89
CA GLY A 43 7.36 -10.69 2.56
C GLY A 43 5.95 -10.21 2.90
N ASP A 44 5.78 -9.04 3.47
CA ASP A 44 4.47 -8.49 3.81
C ASP A 44 4.23 -7.20 3.03
N ARG A 45 3.52 -7.31 1.93
CA ARG A 45 3.28 -6.26 0.97
C ARG A 45 1.78 -5.99 0.84
N ILE A 46 1.42 -4.71 0.75
CA ILE A 46 0.07 -4.28 0.45
C ILE A 46 0.04 -3.71 -0.96
N ILE A 47 -0.97 -4.09 -1.72
CA ILE A 47 -1.23 -3.52 -3.05
C ILE A 47 -2.66 -3.00 -3.06
N LEU A 48 -2.83 -1.74 -3.43
CA LEU A 48 -4.13 -1.09 -3.56
C LEU A 48 -4.29 -0.62 -5.00
N ASP A 49 -5.48 -0.77 -5.55
CA ASP A 49 -5.83 -0.31 -6.90
C ASP A 49 -6.95 0.69 -6.83
N ASP A 50 -6.93 1.64 -7.76
CA ASP A 50 -8.03 2.58 -7.94
C ASP A 50 -7.99 3.12 -9.37
N ASP A 51 -9.12 3.63 -9.85
CA ASP A 51 -9.19 4.29 -11.14
C ASP A 51 -8.83 5.78 -11.06
N SER A 52 -8.63 6.30 -9.85
CA SER A 52 -8.26 7.70 -9.59
C SER A 52 -7.03 7.74 -8.69
N MET A 53 -6.01 8.50 -9.11
CA MET A 53 -4.81 8.68 -8.31
C MET A 53 -5.12 9.42 -7.00
N THR A 54 -5.99 10.42 -7.04
CA THR A 54 -6.39 11.16 -5.85
C THR A 54 -7.06 10.24 -4.82
N ASN A 55 -7.99 9.40 -5.27
CA ASN A 55 -8.63 8.42 -4.40
C ASN A 55 -7.64 7.41 -3.86
N LEU A 56 -6.72 6.95 -4.70
CA LEU A 56 -5.70 5.98 -4.29
C LEU A 56 -4.82 6.55 -3.19
N GLU A 57 -4.37 7.79 -3.33
CA GLU A 57 -3.55 8.43 -2.31
C GLU A 57 -4.31 8.57 -0.99
N ALA A 58 -5.57 8.98 -1.04
CA ALA A 58 -6.41 9.11 0.15
C ALA A 58 -6.63 7.76 0.82
N ARG A 59 -6.93 6.72 0.06
CA ARG A 59 -7.11 5.37 0.60
C ARG A 59 -5.82 4.82 1.21
N THR A 60 -4.70 5.06 0.57
CA THR A 60 -3.40 4.63 1.07
C THR A 60 -3.11 5.26 2.43
N ALA A 61 -3.35 6.57 2.56
CA ALA A 61 -3.13 7.28 3.81
C ALA A 61 -3.99 6.75 4.96
N CYS A 62 -5.19 6.24 4.66
CA CYS A 62 -6.09 5.66 5.67
C CYS A 62 -5.80 4.18 5.93
N LEU A 63 -5.60 3.39 4.88
CA LEU A 63 -5.56 1.94 5.00
C LEU A 63 -4.21 1.41 5.47
N VAL A 64 -3.11 2.06 5.13
CA VAL A 64 -1.78 1.57 5.52
C VAL A 64 -1.61 1.61 7.05
N PRO A 65 -1.89 2.73 7.74
CA PRO A 65 -1.81 2.72 9.20
C PRO A 65 -2.75 1.70 9.84
N ALA A 66 -3.97 1.59 9.35
CA ALA A 66 -4.95 0.64 9.88
C ALA A 66 -4.48 -0.80 9.70
N THR A 67 -3.93 -1.13 8.54
CA THR A 67 -3.43 -2.47 8.25
C THR A 67 -2.22 -2.79 9.12
N LEU A 68 -1.30 -1.85 9.27
CA LEU A 68 -0.12 -2.03 10.11
C LEU A 68 -0.54 -2.29 11.55
N TYR A 69 -1.47 -1.50 12.07
CA TYR A 69 -2.00 -1.68 13.42
C TYR A 69 -2.65 -3.05 13.60
N SER A 70 -3.44 -3.46 12.62
CA SER A 70 -4.09 -4.76 12.64
C SER A 70 -3.07 -5.91 12.69
N ARG A 71 -1.98 -5.80 11.93
CA ARG A 71 -0.92 -6.81 11.94
C ARG A 71 -0.18 -6.85 13.26
N MET A 72 0.02 -5.69 13.90
CA MET A 72 0.64 -5.63 15.22
C MET A 72 -0.22 -6.33 16.25
N LEU A 73 -1.53 -6.12 16.22
CA LEU A 73 -2.45 -6.80 17.13
C LEU A 73 -2.49 -8.30 16.90
N ALA A 74 -2.48 -8.73 15.64
CA ALA A 74 -2.46 -10.15 15.30
C ALA A 74 -1.18 -10.81 15.80
N GLY A 75 -0.04 -10.14 15.66
CA GLY A 75 1.24 -10.62 16.16
C GLY A 75 1.25 -10.79 17.68
N ARG A 76 0.66 -9.82 18.39
CA ARG A 76 0.53 -9.92 19.86
C ARG A 76 -0.38 -11.07 20.25
N GLY A 77 -1.50 -11.22 19.56
CA GLY A 77 -2.41 -12.32 19.81
C GLY A 77 -1.76 -13.66 19.61
N THR A 78 -0.99 -13.82 18.56
CA THR A 78 -0.24 -15.02 18.26
C THR A 78 0.80 -15.31 19.35
N ALA A 79 1.54 -14.30 19.77
CA ALA A 79 2.53 -14.44 20.81
C ALA A 79 1.89 -14.82 22.15
N THR A 80 0.71 -14.28 22.45
CA THR A 80 -0.01 -14.57 23.67
C THR A 80 -0.54 -16.00 23.67
N ALA A 81 -0.97 -16.48 22.52
CA ALA A 81 -1.50 -17.83 22.39
C ALA A 81 -0.41 -18.91 22.49
N ALA A 82 0.80 -18.53 22.23
CA ALA A 82 1.94 -19.44 22.38
C ALA A 82 2.33 -19.58 23.84
#